data_cc359529970a5275411c703b5d5b81b0
#
_entry.id   cc359529970a5275411c703b5d5b81b0
#
_cell.length_a   1.000
_cell.length_b   1.000
_cell.length_c   1.000
_cell.angle_alpha   90.00
_cell.angle_beta   90.00
_cell.angle_gamma   90.00
#
_symmetry.space_group_name_H-M   'P 1'
#
loop_
_entity.id
_entity.type
_entity.pdbx_description
1 polymer ?
#
loop_
_entity_poly.entity_id
_entity_poly.type
_entity_poly.pdbx_seq_one_letter_code
_entity_poly.pdbx_strand_id
1 'polypeptide(L)'
;MPTATETATAISPISKESAAPEVQPILDKLTHGFGKVPAFFGTMARVPEAFAAFMPFYSAVIERGTVERKYKELAYLKTSLINGCEYCFRAHSASGKKNGVTDAQLQGLAFFHRSPAFDAKEKAVLLYAERVTRGAAGIRPSALNELKQYFNEDQIVELTLVISIANFTNRFNDALLNTPDIG
;
A
#
# COMPACT_ATOMS: atom_id res chain seq x y z
N MET A 1 6.69 -26.13 -6.23
CA MET A 1 6.64 -25.42 -4.93
C MET A 1 8.07 -25.03 -4.57
N PRO A 2 8.37 -23.75 -4.30
CA PRO A 2 9.71 -23.38 -3.83
C PRO A 2 9.98 -24.10 -2.49
N THR A 3 11.16 -24.63 -2.35
CA THR A 3 11.60 -25.29 -1.13
C THR A 3 11.82 -24.25 -0.02
N ALA A 4 11.68 -24.62 1.24
CA ALA A 4 11.76 -23.73 2.42
C ALA A 4 13.05 -22.89 2.53
N THR A 5 14.04 -23.11 1.66
CA THR A 5 15.31 -22.38 1.57
C THR A 5 15.24 -21.10 0.72
N GLU A 6 14.18 -20.88 -0.06
CA GLU A 6 14.04 -19.71 -0.97
C GLU A 6 13.31 -18.51 -0.37
N THR A 7 12.93 -18.55 0.89
CA THR A 7 12.19 -17.47 1.56
C THR A 7 13.06 -16.39 2.19
N ALA A 8 14.37 -16.46 2.04
CA ALA A 8 15.27 -15.41 2.53
C ALA A 8 15.22 -14.18 1.61
N THR A 9 15.16 -12.99 2.20
CA THR A 9 15.25 -11.73 1.46
C THR A 9 16.57 -11.66 0.70
N ALA A 10 16.53 -11.47 -0.62
CA ALA A 10 17.75 -11.39 -1.45
C ALA A 10 18.61 -10.18 -1.07
N ILE A 11 17.96 -9.07 -0.71
CA ILE A 11 18.60 -7.87 -0.18
C ILE A 11 18.22 -7.69 1.28
N SER A 12 19.20 -7.84 2.18
CA SER A 12 18.95 -7.69 3.62
C SER A 12 18.61 -6.26 3.98
N PRO A 13 17.55 -6.02 4.78
CA PRO A 13 17.28 -4.71 5.37
C PRO A 13 18.49 -4.26 6.21
N ILE A 14 18.79 -2.95 6.24
CA ILE A 14 19.79 -2.42 7.18
C ILE A 14 19.15 -2.16 8.53
N SER A 15 19.95 -2.34 9.59
CA SER A 15 19.56 -1.91 10.92
C SER A 15 19.74 -0.40 11.09
N LYS A 16 19.12 0.15 12.13
CA LYS A 16 19.28 1.58 12.47
C LYS A 16 20.76 1.95 12.68
N GLU A 17 21.52 1.10 13.37
CA GLU A 17 22.92 1.34 13.73
C GLU A 17 23.84 1.37 12.50
N SER A 18 23.44 0.66 11.44
CA SER A 18 24.17 0.58 10.17
C SER A 18 23.69 1.61 9.16
N ALA A 19 22.60 2.33 9.45
CA ALA A 19 22.03 3.30 8.55
C ALA A 19 22.79 4.64 8.61
N ALA A 20 22.74 5.38 7.50
CA ALA A 20 23.31 6.72 7.45
C ALA A 20 22.64 7.65 8.49
N PRO A 21 23.40 8.56 9.13
CA PRO A 21 22.92 9.38 10.24
C PRO A 21 21.64 10.15 9.93
N GLU A 22 21.49 10.64 8.71
CA GLU A 22 20.34 11.44 8.26
C GLU A 22 19.02 10.68 8.26
N VAL A 23 19.05 9.34 8.17
CA VAL A 23 17.82 8.50 8.15
C VAL A 23 17.56 7.80 9.48
N GLN A 24 18.50 7.79 10.40
CA GLN A 24 18.32 7.17 11.73
C GLN A 24 17.09 7.70 12.48
N PRO A 25 16.78 9.02 12.50
CA PRO A 25 15.58 9.52 13.17
C PRO A 25 14.27 8.99 12.54
N ILE A 26 14.28 8.67 11.25
CA ILE A 26 13.12 8.06 10.58
C ILE A 26 12.97 6.62 11.03
N LEU A 27 14.07 5.87 11.05
CA LEU A 27 14.09 4.47 11.51
C LEU A 27 13.72 4.35 13.00
N ASP A 28 14.07 5.33 13.83
CA ASP A 28 13.65 5.40 15.23
C ASP A 28 12.12 5.48 15.36
N LYS A 29 11.51 6.38 14.60
CA LYS A 29 10.04 6.51 14.59
C LYS A 29 9.35 5.24 14.15
N LEU A 30 9.89 4.58 13.12
CA LEU A 30 9.37 3.30 12.63
C LEU A 30 9.52 2.21 13.70
N THR A 31 10.68 2.14 14.35
CA THR A 31 10.91 1.18 15.45
C THR A 31 9.94 1.42 16.61
N HIS A 32 9.68 2.68 16.96
CA HIS A 32 8.70 3.00 18.00
C HIS A 32 7.27 2.57 17.61
N GLY A 33 6.89 2.75 16.35
CA GLY A 33 5.55 2.42 15.86
C GLY A 33 5.32 0.92 15.62
N PHE A 34 6.34 0.19 15.18
CA PHE A 34 6.24 -1.23 14.78
C PHE A 34 6.98 -2.19 15.72
N GLY A 35 7.69 -1.70 16.73
CA GLY A 35 8.57 -2.52 17.59
C GLY A 35 9.89 -2.93 16.94
N LYS A 36 10.08 -2.61 15.67
CA LYS A 36 11.28 -2.88 14.86
C LYS A 36 11.28 -2.00 13.60
N VAL A 37 12.37 -2.02 12.86
CA VAL A 37 12.38 -1.48 11.49
C VAL A 37 11.80 -2.55 10.55
N PRO A 38 10.62 -2.31 9.92
CA PRO A 38 10.09 -3.26 8.95
C PRO A 38 11.00 -3.42 7.73
N ALA A 39 11.02 -4.63 7.16
CA ALA A 39 11.94 -4.99 6.06
C ALA A 39 11.87 -4.02 4.87
N PHE A 40 10.69 -3.59 4.46
CA PHE A 40 10.49 -2.58 3.41
C PHE A 40 11.30 -1.31 3.66
N PHE A 41 11.19 -0.74 4.85
CA PHE A 41 11.87 0.52 5.18
C PHE A 41 13.37 0.31 5.36
N GLY A 42 13.79 -0.77 6.01
CA GLY A 42 15.20 -1.09 6.17
C GLY A 42 15.90 -1.36 4.83
N THR A 43 15.19 -1.96 3.88
CA THR A 43 15.74 -2.19 2.53
C THR A 43 15.84 -0.87 1.74
N MET A 44 14.82 -0.01 1.82
CA MET A 44 14.84 1.30 1.15
C MET A 44 15.88 2.25 1.76
N ALA A 45 16.10 2.19 3.07
CA ALA A 45 17.10 3.01 3.77
C ALA A 45 18.56 2.75 3.35
N ARG A 46 18.82 1.71 2.52
CA ARG A 46 20.11 1.53 1.85
C ARG A 46 20.44 2.63 0.85
N VAL A 47 19.43 3.37 0.41
CA VAL A 47 19.58 4.58 -0.42
C VAL A 47 19.04 5.76 0.39
N PRO A 48 19.87 6.36 1.28
CA PRO A 48 19.41 7.30 2.32
C PRO A 48 18.66 8.50 1.77
N GLU A 49 19.16 9.14 0.72
CA GLU A 49 18.51 10.31 0.11
C GLU A 49 17.12 9.99 -0.44
N ALA A 50 16.99 8.84 -1.15
CA ALA A 50 15.71 8.40 -1.68
C ALA A 50 14.72 8.06 -0.55
N PHE A 51 15.19 7.40 0.50
CA PHE A 51 14.37 7.05 1.65
C PHE A 51 13.91 8.30 2.41
N ALA A 52 14.80 9.25 2.65
CA ALA A 52 14.47 10.51 3.32
C ALA A 52 13.44 11.35 2.54
N ALA A 53 13.51 11.34 1.19
CA ALA A 53 12.55 12.00 0.33
C ALA A 53 11.21 11.24 0.25
N PHE A 54 11.25 9.91 0.21
CA PHE A 54 10.06 9.06 0.09
C PHE A 54 9.17 9.14 1.33
N MET A 55 9.74 9.11 2.53
CA MET A 55 8.96 9.01 3.77
C MET A 55 7.97 10.16 4.00
N PRO A 56 8.34 11.44 3.85
CA PRO A 56 7.39 12.55 3.93
C PRO A 56 6.27 12.46 2.88
N PHE A 57 6.61 12.07 1.66
CA PHE A 57 5.64 11.89 0.58
C PHE A 57 4.68 10.74 0.87
N TYR A 58 5.21 9.58 1.28
CA TYR A 58 4.41 8.42 1.66
C TYR A 58 3.41 8.76 2.78
N SER A 59 3.90 9.40 3.86
CA SER A 59 3.04 9.82 4.97
C SER A 59 1.97 10.84 4.52
N ALA A 60 2.33 11.80 3.65
CA ALA A 60 1.38 12.78 3.14
C ALA A 60 0.23 12.11 2.35
N VAL A 61 0.55 11.14 1.50
CA VAL A 61 -0.46 10.45 0.67
C VAL A 61 -1.28 9.47 1.49
N ILE A 62 -0.61 8.65 2.31
CA ILE A 62 -1.27 7.55 3.00
C ILE A 62 -1.98 8.01 4.27
N GLU A 63 -1.38 8.89 5.08
CA GLU A 63 -1.88 9.22 6.43
C GLU A 63 -2.68 10.52 6.48
N ARG A 64 -2.47 11.42 5.53
CA ARG A 64 -3.09 12.77 5.51
C ARG A 64 -4.09 12.88 4.37
N GLY A 65 -4.63 14.08 4.19
CA GLY A 65 -5.57 14.40 3.14
C GLY A 65 -7.03 14.32 3.59
N THR A 66 -7.94 14.34 2.62
CA THR A 66 -9.39 14.46 2.84
C THR A 66 -10.16 13.18 2.56
N VAL A 67 -9.55 12.20 1.90
CA VAL A 67 -10.14 10.88 1.70
C VAL A 67 -10.04 10.09 3.00
N GLU A 68 -11.16 9.57 3.47
CA GLU A 68 -11.19 8.71 4.64
C GLU A 68 -10.22 7.53 4.50
N ARG A 69 -9.50 7.24 5.55
CA ARG A 69 -8.46 6.22 5.56
C ARG A 69 -8.96 4.86 5.07
N LYS A 70 -10.18 4.48 5.38
CA LYS A 70 -10.80 3.24 4.92
C LYS A 70 -10.73 3.08 3.39
N TYR A 71 -11.07 4.12 2.64
CA TYR A 71 -11.04 4.05 1.17
C TYR A 71 -9.62 3.96 0.62
N LYS A 72 -8.66 4.62 1.26
CA LYS A 72 -7.24 4.49 0.92
C LYS A 72 -6.74 3.06 1.14
N GLU A 73 -7.08 2.47 2.29
CA GLU A 73 -6.71 1.08 2.59
C GLU A 73 -7.37 0.10 1.61
N LEU A 74 -8.65 0.29 1.26
CA LEU A 74 -9.31 -0.55 0.26
C LEU A 74 -8.64 -0.45 -1.12
N ALA A 75 -8.29 0.76 -1.56
CA ALA A 75 -7.57 0.97 -2.82
C ALA A 75 -6.19 0.30 -2.82
N TYR A 76 -5.45 0.46 -1.71
CA TYR A 76 -4.13 -0.15 -1.55
C TYR A 76 -4.19 -1.67 -1.53
N LEU A 77 -5.12 -2.23 -0.75
CA LEU A 77 -5.35 -3.68 -0.65
C LEU A 77 -5.73 -4.29 -2.00
N LYS A 78 -6.63 -3.62 -2.74
CA LYS A 78 -7.01 -4.11 -4.07
C LYS A 78 -5.83 -4.11 -5.04
N THR A 79 -5.01 -3.06 -5.02
CA THR A 79 -3.77 -2.98 -5.80
C THR A 79 -2.80 -4.11 -5.43
N SER A 80 -2.58 -4.33 -4.13
CA SER A 80 -1.68 -5.37 -3.64
C SER A 80 -2.16 -6.78 -3.99
N LEU A 81 -3.47 -7.01 -3.93
CA LEU A 81 -4.09 -8.28 -4.35
C LEU A 81 -3.85 -8.55 -5.85
N ILE A 82 -4.02 -7.53 -6.71
CA ILE A 82 -3.82 -7.67 -8.16
C ILE A 82 -2.36 -7.93 -8.50
N ASN A 83 -1.44 -7.23 -7.83
CA ASN A 83 -0.01 -7.38 -8.04
C ASN A 83 0.56 -8.66 -7.38
N GLY A 84 -0.19 -9.31 -6.47
CA GLY A 84 0.26 -10.50 -5.74
C GLY A 84 1.25 -10.20 -4.61
N CYS A 85 1.38 -8.94 -4.18
CA CYS A 85 2.32 -8.57 -3.13
C CYS A 85 1.81 -8.97 -1.74
N GLU A 86 2.30 -10.09 -1.22
CA GLU A 86 1.91 -10.59 0.10
C GLU A 86 2.35 -9.65 1.23
N TYR A 87 3.56 -9.10 1.15
CA TYR A 87 4.07 -8.13 2.12
C TYR A 87 3.10 -6.97 2.33
N CYS A 88 2.77 -6.31 1.23
CA CYS A 88 1.89 -5.13 1.27
C CYS A 88 0.46 -5.51 1.68
N PHE A 89 -0.05 -6.65 1.20
CA PHE A 89 -1.39 -7.09 1.54
C PHE A 89 -1.52 -7.35 3.05
N ARG A 90 -0.56 -8.02 3.69
CA ARG A 90 -0.55 -8.26 5.14
C ARG A 90 -0.48 -6.96 5.92
N ALA A 91 0.49 -6.11 5.61
CA ALA A 91 0.68 -4.82 6.30
C ALA A 91 -0.59 -3.96 6.24
N HIS A 92 -1.17 -3.83 5.04
CA HIS A 92 -2.38 -3.02 4.84
C HIS A 92 -3.67 -3.71 5.31
N SER A 93 -3.71 -5.03 5.44
CA SER A 93 -4.82 -5.72 6.12
C SER A 93 -4.89 -5.35 7.60
N ALA A 94 -3.75 -5.33 8.29
CA ALA A 94 -3.69 -4.92 9.69
C ALA A 94 -4.04 -3.42 9.86
N SER A 95 -3.50 -2.56 9.00
CA SER A 95 -3.83 -1.12 8.98
C SER A 95 -5.30 -0.88 8.62
N GLY A 96 -5.81 -1.56 7.61
CA GLY A 96 -7.19 -1.46 7.16
C GLY A 96 -8.20 -1.81 8.26
N LYS A 97 -7.96 -2.88 9.00
CA LYS A 97 -8.81 -3.25 10.16
C LYS A 97 -8.88 -2.12 11.20
N LYS A 98 -7.77 -1.48 11.50
CA LYS A 98 -7.73 -0.31 12.41
C LYS A 98 -8.50 0.88 11.86
N ASN A 99 -8.70 0.96 10.56
CA ASN A 99 -9.36 2.04 9.84
C ASN A 99 -10.76 1.65 9.29
N GLY A 100 -11.36 0.57 9.81
CA GLY A 100 -12.75 0.21 9.51
C GLY A 100 -12.96 -0.74 8.33
N VAL A 101 -11.90 -1.35 7.79
CA VAL A 101 -12.04 -2.48 6.85
C VAL A 101 -12.36 -3.74 7.64
N THR A 102 -13.41 -4.44 7.26
CA THR A 102 -13.89 -5.64 7.96
C THR A 102 -13.24 -6.92 7.42
N ASP A 103 -13.27 -8.00 8.21
CA ASP A 103 -12.81 -9.31 7.75
C ASP A 103 -13.62 -9.82 6.54
N ALA A 104 -14.93 -9.55 6.51
CA ALA A 104 -15.79 -9.87 5.36
C ALA A 104 -15.35 -9.12 4.09
N GLN A 105 -14.90 -7.87 4.23
CA GLN A 105 -14.35 -7.10 3.12
C GLN A 105 -13.00 -7.66 2.64
N LEU A 106 -12.10 -8.02 3.56
CA LEU A 106 -10.82 -8.64 3.18
C LEU A 106 -11.03 -9.96 2.42
N GLN A 107 -11.94 -10.82 2.89
CA GLN A 107 -12.30 -12.08 2.23
C GLN A 107 -13.00 -11.87 0.88
N GLY A 108 -13.85 -10.85 0.80
CA GLY A 108 -14.64 -10.52 -0.40
C GLY A 108 -13.88 -9.74 -1.47
N LEU A 109 -12.64 -9.27 -1.21
CA LEU A 109 -11.93 -8.29 -2.03
C LEU A 109 -11.68 -8.77 -3.47
N ALA A 110 -11.41 -10.08 -3.66
CA ALA A 110 -11.23 -10.68 -4.99
C ALA A 110 -12.51 -10.64 -5.83
N PHE A 111 -13.68 -10.74 -5.18
CA PHE A 111 -14.98 -10.82 -5.80
C PHE A 111 -15.88 -9.63 -5.44
N PHE A 112 -15.29 -8.46 -5.17
CA PHE A 112 -15.96 -7.30 -4.64
C PHE A 112 -17.22 -6.88 -5.42
N HIS A 113 -17.26 -7.07 -6.72
CA HIS A 113 -18.43 -6.74 -7.55
C HIS A 113 -19.72 -7.45 -7.08
N ARG A 114 -19.59 -8.71 -6.63
CA ARG A 114 -20.72 -9.56 -6.19
C ARG A 114 -20.85 -9.63 -4.68
N SER A 115 -19.83 -9.18 -3.93
CA SER A 115 -19.84 -9.25 -2.47
C SER A 115 -20.81 -8.22 -1.89
N PRO A 116 -21.68 -8.62 -0.93
CA PRO A 116 -22.54 -7.71 -0.20
C PRO A 116 -21.78 -6.92 0.89
N ALA A 117 -20.50 -7.25 1.13
CA ALA A 117 -19.68 -6.59 2.13
C ALA A 117 -19.26 -5.16 1.74
N PHE A 118 -19.47 -4.76 0.48
CA PHE A 118 -19.08 -3.45 -0.04
C PHE A 118 -20.31 -2.65 -0.50
N ASP A 119 -20.38 -1.41 -0.08
CA ASP A 119 -21.34 -0.44 -0.61
C ASP A 119 -20.94 0.08 -2.00
N ALA A 120 -21.78 0.92 -2.58
CA ALA A 120 -21.56 1.44 -3.94
C ALA A 120 -20.31 2.34 -4.03
N LYS A 121 -20.04 3.15 -3.01
CA LYS A 121 -18.85 4.02 -2.95
C LYS A 121 -17.56 3.21 -2.84
N GLU A 122 -17.55 2.19 -1.99
CA GLU A 122 -16.42 1.26 -1.83
C GLU A 122 -16.16 0.48 -3.13
N LYS A 123 -17.21 0.00 -3.79
CA LYS A 123 -17.09 -0.68 -5.10
C LYS A 123 -16.52 0.24 -6.18
N ALA A 124 -16.87 1.52 -6.19
CA ALA A 124 -16.30 2.49 -7.14
C ALA A 124 -14.80 2.68 -6.91
N VAL A 125 -14.35 2.77 -5.65
CA VAL A 125 -12.92 2.85 -5.29
C VAL A 125 -12.17 1.59 -5.75
N LEU A 126 -12.72 0.40 -5.44
CA LEU A 126 -12.09 -0.87 -5.79
C LEU A 126 -11.99 -1.08 -7.30
N LEU A 127 -13.04 -0.70 -8.04
CA LEU A 127 -13.04 -0.76 -9.49
C LEU A 127 -12.02 0.19 -10.11
N TYR A 128 -11.91 1.40 -9.57
CA TYR A 128 -10.91 2.35 -10.00
C TYR A 128 -9.49 1.85 -9.74
N ALA A 129 -9.24 1.34 -8.52
CA ALA A 129 -7.95 0.74 -8.18
C ALA A 129 -7.59 -0.42 -9.11
N GLU A 130 -8.55 -1.27 -9.45
CA GLU A 130 -8.35 -2.35 -10.42
C GLU A 130 -7.97 -1.84 -11.80
N ARG A 131 -8.69 -0.85 -12.32
CA ARG A 131 -8.44 -0.26 -13.65
C ARG A 131 -7.07 0.40 -13.72
N VAL A 132 -6.71 1.22 -12.73
CA VAL A 132 -5.39 1.89 -12.68
C VAL A 132 -4.26 0.87 -12.60
N THR A 133 -4.41 -0.16 -11.75
CA THR A 133 -3.36 -1.16 -11.54
C THR A 133 -3.14 -2.05 -12.77
N ARG A 134 -4.22 -2.44 -13.46
CA ARG A 134 -4.13 -3.31 -14.65
C ARG A 134 -3.67 -2.59 -15.91
N GLY A 135 -4.00 -1.30 -16.05
CA GLY A 135 -3.61 -0.55 -17.24
C GLY A 135 -4.15 0.87 -17.26
N ALA A 136 -3.46 1.79 -16.59
CA ALA A 136 -3.87 3.19 -16.48
C ALA A 136 -4.06 3.89 -17.84
N ALA A 137 -3.27 3.54 -18.85
CA ALA A 137 -3.41 4.10 -20.21
C ALA A 137 -4.77 3.78 -20.86
N GLY A 138 -5.48 2.75 -20.40
CA GLY A 138 -6.80 2.37 -20.89
C GLY A 138 -7.97 3.00 -20.14
N ILE A 139 -7.73 3.86 -19.17
CA ILE A 139 -8.79 4.50 -18.38
C ILE A 139 -9.58 5.47 -19.26
N ARG A 140 -10.89 5.28 -19.28
CA ARG A 140 -11.82 6.15 -20.01
C ARG A 140 -12.47 7.18 -19.08
N PRO A 141 -12.94 8.32 -19.60
CA PRO A 141 -13.62 9.33 -18.79
C PRO A 141 -14.80 8.79 -17.96
N SER A 142 -15.49 7.75 -18.45
CA SER A 142 -16.58 7.10 -17.70
C SER A 142 -16.14 6.51 -16.34
N ALA A 143 -14.90 6.05 -16.23
CA ALA A 143 -14.38 5.55 -14.96
C ALA A 143 -14.22 6.65 -13.90
N LEU A 144 -13.84 7.86 -14.34
CA LEU A 144 -13.78 9.02 -13.45
C LEU A 144 -15.17 9.53 -13.09
N ASN A 145 -16.15 9.43 -14.01
CA ASN A 145 -17.53 9.83 -13.74
C ASN A 145 -18.19 8.99 -12.65
N GLU A 146 -17.85 7.70 -12.55
CA GLU A 146 -18.31 6.85 -11.44
C GLU A 146 -17.78 7.35 -10.08
N LEU A 147 -16.48 7.72 -10.03
CA LEU A 147 -15.89 8.26 -8.80
C LEU A 147 -16.41 9.65 -8.44
N LYS A 148 -16.67 10.51 -9.43
CA LYS A 148 -17.20 11.87 -9.22
C LYS A 148 -18.58 11.91 -8.56
N GLN A 149 -19.29 10.78 -8.49
CA GLN A 149 -20.51 10.65 -7.71
C GLN A 149 -20.26 10.68 -6.19
N TYR A 150 -19.04 10.33 -5.76
CA TYR A 150 -18.69 10.15 -4.34
C TYR A 150 -17.52 11.01 -3.89
N PHE A 151 -16.67 11.45 -4.81
CA PHE A 151 -15.41 12.15 -4.53
C PHE A 151 -15.26 13.37 -5.42
N ASN A 152 -14.76 14.47 -4.87
CA ASN A 152 -14.34 15.63 -5.66
C ASN A 152 -13.01 15.33 -6.39
N GLU A 153 -12.57 16.27 -7.23
CA GLU A 153 -11.37 16.07 -8.07
C GLU A 153 -10.10 15.92 -7.25
N ASP A 154 -9.93 16.67 -6.16
CA ASP A 154 -8.77 16.57 -5.27
C ASP A 154 -8.72 15.18 -4.60
N GLN A 155 -9.87 14.66 -4.18
CA GLN A 155 -9.98 13.32 -3.60
C GLN A 155 -9.69 12.21 -4.61
N ILE A 156 -10.08 12.39 -5.87
CA ILE A 156 -9.74 11.44 -6.95
C ILE A 156 -8.24 11.45 -7.22
N VAL A 157 -7.60 12.63 -7.21
CA VAL A 157 -6.13 12.73 -7.30
C VAL A 157 -5.47 12.03 -6.11
N GLU A 158 -5.97 12.25 -4.90
CA GLU A 158 -5.48 11.60 -3.69
C GLU A 158 -5.58 10.06 -3.77
N LEU A 159 -6.72 9.52 -4.21
CA LEU A 159 -6.88 8.07 -4.43
C LEU A 159 -5.92 7.55 -5.51
N THR A 160 -5.71 8.33 -6.58
CA THR A 160 -4.77 7.96 -7.64
C THR A 160 -3.34 7.88 -7.12
N LEU A 161 -2.93 8.83 -6.27
CA LEU A 161 -1.63 8.80 -5.59
C LEU A 161 -1.49 7.57 -4.70
N VAL A 162 -2.52 7.20 -3.93
CA VAL A 162 -2.52 5.98 -3.11
C VAL A 162 -2.29 4.74 -3.96
N ILE A 163 -3.02 4.59 -5.08
CA ILE A 163 -2.89 3.44 -5.98
C ILE A 163 -1.49 3.41 -6.62
N SER A 164 -0.96 4.58 -7.00
CA SER A 164 0.36 4.71 -7.62
C SER A 164 1.47 4.33 -6.63
N ILE A 165 1.37 4.78 -5.38
CA ILE A 165 2.28 4.37 -4.30
C ILE A 165 2.17 2.88 -4.03
N ALA A 166 0.97 2.31 -3.98
CA ALA A 166 0.78 0.88 -3.80
C ALA A 166 1.47 0.08 -4.91
N ASN A 167 1.31 0.49 -6.18
CA ASN A 167 2.02 -0.13 -7.30
C ASN A 167 3.54 -0.02 -7.18
N PHE A 168 4.06 1.12 -6.73
CA PHE A 168 5.50 1.31 -6.48
C PHE A 168 6.00 0.38 -5.38
N THR A 169 5.36 0.39 -4.22
CA THR A 169 5.80 -0.39 -3.05
C THR A 169 5.64 -1.90 -3.26
N ASN A 170 4.58 -2.34 -3.97
CA ASN A 170 4.41 -3.75 -4.33
C ASN A 170 5.60 -4.24 -5.17
N ARG A 171 5.94 -3.52 -6.25
CA ARG A 171 7.06 -3.90 -7.12
C ARG A 171 8.40 -3.84 -6.41
N PHE A 172 8.59 -2.86 -5.53
CA PHE A 172 9.80 -2.75 -4.74
C PHE A 172 9.96 -3.96 -3.81
N ASN A 173 8.90 -4.33 -3.07
CA ASN A 173 8.94 -5.48 -2.16
C ASN A 173 9.15 -6.79 -2.90
N ASP A 174 8.41 -7.01 -3.98
CA ASP A 174 8.44 -8.27 -4.72
C ASP A 174 9.77 -8.45 -5.47
N ALA A 175 10.29 -7.38 -6.09
CA ALA A 175 11.58 -7.42 -6.80
C ALA A 175 12.77 -7.70 -5.87
N LEU A 176 12.70 -7.26 -4.60
CA LEU A 176 13.75 -7.44 -3.60
C LEU A 176 13.48 -8.61 -2.65
N LEU A 177 12.41 -9.37 -2.89
CA LEU A 177 12.00 -10.52 -2.11
C LEU A 177 11.84 -10.22 -0.61
N ASN A 178 11.32 -9.03 -0.28
CA ASN A 178 11.04 -8.66 1.09
C ASN A 178 9.99 -9.59 1.70
N THR A 179 10.36 -10.30 2.75
CA THR A 179 9.44 -11.20 3.45
C THR A 179 8.50 -10.41 4.35
N PRO A 180 7.19 -10.75 4.38
CA PRO A 180 6.25 -10.13 5.30
C PRO A 180 6.71 -10.29 6.75
N ASP A 181 6.92 -9.17 7.43
CA ASP A 181 7.43 -9.12 8.80
C ASP A 181 6.60 -8.21 9.71
N ILE A 182 5.54 -7.63 9.16
CA ILE A 182 4.51 -6.83 9.84
C ILE A 182 3.12 -7.22 9.31
N GLY A 183 2.10 -7.10 10.14
CA GLY A 183 0.71 -7.43 9.79
C GLY A 183 0.10 -8.59 10.54
#